data_57c3400719763dd99fe5b243aba9375a
#
_entry.id   57c3400719763dd99fe5b243aba9375a
#
_cell.length_a   1.000
_cell.length_b   1.000
_cell.length_c   1.000
_cell.angle_alpha   90.00
_cell.angle_beta   90.00
_cell.angle_gamma   90.00
#
_symmetry.space_group_name_H-M   'P 1'
#
loop_
_entity.id
_entity.type
_entity.pdbx_description
1 polymer ?
#
loop_
_entity_poly.entity_id
_entity_poly.type
_entity_poly.pdbx_seq_one_letter_code
_entity_poly.pdbx_strand_id
1 'polypeptide(L)'
;DIDLCRKQFAEVVAYAKGSGVTPLMETNGLFVDTALLARFLDEVGGESGALWDVHHPYRYNDESVQTTVANLGGRIRYVHLKDSVVEKGKVAYRMMGYGDVPVKEAIETLRYNDYPGYYTLEWVKRWNKELEDAGIVFAHYAYYMKRFR
;
A
#
# COMPACT_ATOMS: atom_id res chain seq x y z
N ASP A 1 -15.38 -13.15 6.54
CA ASP A 1 -16.03 -12.64 7.78
C ASP A 1 -15.12 -11.61 8.44
N ILE A 2 -15.54 -10.34 8.39
CA ILE A 2 -14.75 -9.21 8.89
C ILE A 2 -14.62 -9.24 10.43
N ASP A 3 -15.62 -9.78 11.13
CA ASP A 3 -15.60 -9.87 12.60
C ASP A 3 -14.56 -10.87 13.08
N LEU A 4 -14.43 -12.00 12.38
CA LEU A 4 -13.38 -12.97 12.65
C LEU A 4 -11.99 -12.38 12.37
N CYS A 5 -11.85 -11.68 11.24
CA CYS A 5 -10.59 -11.00 10.90
C CYS A 5 -10.21 -9.99 11.99
N ARG A 6 -11.16 -9.19 12.45
CA ARG A 6 -10.96 -8.18 13.51
C ARG A 6 -10.50 -8.83 14.81
N LYS A 7 -11.17 -9.89 15.23
CA LYS A 7 -10.79 -10.62 16.45
C LYS A 7 -9.38 -11.17 16.35
N GLN A 8 -9.05 -11.85 15.25
CA GLN A 8 -7.72 -12.43 15.06
C GLN A 8 -6.63 -11.36 14.96
N PHE A 9 -6.89 -10.26 14.24
CA PHE A 9 -5.92 -9.19 14.14
C PHE A 9 -5.71 -8.48 15.49
N ALA A 10 -6.77 -8.29 16.30
CA ALA A 10 -6.64 -7.76 17.65
C ALA A 10 -5.76 -8.66 18.56
N GLU A 11 -5.86 -9.98 18.42
CA GLU A 11 -5.00 -10.93 19.12
C GLU A 11 -3.51 -10.77 18.70
N VAL A 12 -3.24 -10.56 17.40
CA VAL A 12 -1.89 -10.31 16.88
C VAL A 12 -1.34 -8.98 17.42
N VAL A 13 -2.17 -7.93 17.43
CA VAL A 13 -1.79 -6.61 17.99
C VAL A 13 -1.47 -6.72 19.47
N ALA A 14 -2.30 -7.43 20.22
CA ALA A 14 -2.06 -7.65 21.66
C ALA A 14 -0.78 -8.45 21.91
N TYR A 15 -0.49 -9.47 21.11
CA TYR A 15 0.73 -10.29 21.20
C TYR A 15 1.99 -9.46 20.88
N ALA A 16 1.91 -8.57 19.90
CA ALA A 16 3.03 -7.71 19.50
C ALA A 16 3.35 -6.58 20.50
N LYS A 17 2.45 -6.33 21.44
CA LYS A 17 2.62 -5.23 22.42
C LYS A 17 3.95 -5.32 23.18
N GLY A 18 4.73 -4.24 23.12
CA GLY A 18 6.03 -4.15 23.79
C GLY A 18 7.18 -4.89 23.09
N SER A 19 6.94 -5.51 21.93
CA SER A 19 7.99 -6.21 21.16
C SER A 19 8.78 -5.30 20.23
N GLY A 20 8.35 -4.06 20.01
CA GLY A 20 8.89 -3.16 18.99
C GLY A 20 8.40 -3.46 17.56
N VAL A 21 7.41 -4.37 17.41
CA VAL A 21 6.80 -4.72 16.12
C VAL A 21 5.39 -4.15 16.07
N THR A 22 5.06 -3.46 14.99
CA THR A 22 3.72 -2.94 14.72
C THR A 22 3.05 -3.79 13.64
N PRO A 23 1.98 -4.53 13.96
CA PRO A 23 1.18 -5.23 12.95
C PRO A 23 0.47 -4.24 12.02
N LEU A 24 0.49 -4.55 10.73
CA LEU A 24 -0.13 -3.72 9.71
C LEU A 24 -1.18 -4.50 8.93
N MET A 25 -2.27 -3.83 8.58
CA MET A 25 -3.26 -4.35 7.64
C MET A 25 -3.08 -3.68 6.28
N GLU A 26 -2.93 -4.49 5.24
CA GLU A 26 -2.74 -3.98 3.88
C GLU A 26 -4.06 -3.53 3.25
N THR A 27 -4.01 -2.49 2.42
CA THR A 27 -5.12 -2.03 1.57
C THR A 27 -5.40 -3.00 0.42
N ASN A 28 -5.78 -4.25 0.75
CA ASN A 28 -5.99 -5.34 -0.20
C ASN A 28 -7.32 -6.05 0.08
N GLY A 29 -7.91 -6.72 -0.90
CA GLY A 29 -9.16 -7.44 -0.78
C GLY A 29 -10.31 -6.54 -0.31
N LEU A 30 -10.91 -6.80 0.84
CA LEU A 30 -11.96 -5.96 1.42
C LEU A 30 -11.50 -4.54 1.75
N PHE A 31 -10.22 -4.39 2.06
CA PHE A 31 -9.63 -3.13 2.51
C PHE A 31 -9.12 -2.23 1.40
N VAL A 32 -9.46 -2.53 0.14
CA VAL A 32 -9.33 -1.54 -0.96
C VAL A 32 -10.25 -0.34 -0.74
N ASP A 33 -11.36 -0.51 0.00
CA ASP A 33 -12.13 0.56 0.63
C ASP A 33 -11.39 1.02 1.88
N THR A 34 -10.64 2.11 1.75
CA THR A 34 -9.80 2.59 2.85
C THR A 34 -10.58 3.22 3.99
N ALA A 35 -11.84 3.65 3.76
CA ALA A 35 -12.73 4.07 4.84
C ALA A 35 -13.14 2.85 5.71
N LEU A 36 -13.35 1.69 5.08
CA LEU A 36 -13.58 0.44 5.82
C LEU A 36 -12.35 0.06 6.64
N LEU A 37 -11.15 0.15 6.04
CA LEU A 37 -9.89 -0.13 6.75
C LEU A 37 -9.69 0.82 7.94
N ALA A 38 -9.96 2.11 7.78
CA ALA A 38 -9.83 3.08 8.87
C ALA A 38 -10.71 2.70 10.07
N ARG A 39 -11.99 2.40 9.82
CA ARG A 39 -12.92 1.93 10.87
C ARG A 39 -12.45 0.63 11.51
N PHE A 40 -12.01 -0.33 10.71
CA PHE A 40 -11.48 -1.60 11.20
C PHE A 40 -10.29 -1.40 12.16
N LEU A 41 -9.33 -0.52 11.81
CA LEU A 41 -8.19 -0.23 12.66
C LEU A 41 -8.59 0.49 13.95
N ASP A 42 -9.57 1.40 13.90
CA ASP A 42 -10.11 2.08 15.09
C ASP A 42 -10.79 1.09 16.05
N GLU A 43 -11.53 0.11 15.52
CA GLU A 43 -12.18 -0.93 16.30
C GLU A 43 -11.22 -1.95 16.90
N VAL A 44 -10.12 -2.28 16.19
CA VAL A 44 -9.04 -3.12 16.71
C VAL A 44 -8.29 -2.42 17.83
N GLY A 45 -7.99 -1.14 17.65
CA GLY A 45 -7.22 -0.35 18.58
C GLY A 45 -5.76 -0.80 18.73
N GLY A 46 -5.10 -0.34 19.81
CA GLY A 46 -3.71 -0.69 20.12
C GLY A 46 -2.69 -0.11 19.14
N GLU A 47 -1.48 -0.67 19.14
CA GLU A 47 -0.41 -0.26 18.22
C GLU A 47 -0.51 -1.04 16.91
N SER A 48 -1.39 -0.59 16.02
CA SER A 48 -1.57 -1.14 14.68
C SER A 48 -1.55 -0.03 13.64
N GLY A 49 -1.56 -0.39 12.36
CA GLY A 49 -1.60 0.60 11.29
C GLY A 49 -1.95 0.00 9.94
N ALA A 50 -1.97 0.88 8.94
CA ALA A 50 -2.18 0.52 7.55
C ALA A 50 -0.84 0.34 6.83
N LEU A 51 -0.73 -0.70 6.03
CA LEU A 51 0.17 -0.78 4.90
C LEU A 51 -0.63 -0.29 3.68
N TRP A 52 -0.30 0.88 3.19
CA TRP A 52 -0.93 1.40 1.99
C TRP A 52 -0.20 0.88 0.74
N ASP A 53 -0.81 -0.06 0.05
CA ASP A 53 -0.45 -0.33 -1.33
C ASP A 53 -1.20 0.65 -2.23
N VAL A 54 -0.48 1.58 -2.85
CA VAL A 54 -1.08 2.68 -3.65
C VAL A 54 -1.90 2.14 -4.83
N HIS A 55 -1.52 0.99 -5.35
CA HIS A 55 -2.17 0.37 -6.50
C HIS A 55 -3.59 -0.13 -6.19
N HIS A 56 -3.80 -0.76 -5.03
CA HIS A 56 -5.03 -1.52 -4.79
C HIS A 56 -6.28 -0.64 -4.66
N PRO A 57 -6.34 0.40 -3.81
CA PRO A 57 -7.49 1.30 -3.73
C PRO A 57 -7.76 1.99 -5.06
N TYR A 58 -6.71 2.47 -5.73
CA TYR A 58 -6.83 3.13 -7.03
C TYR A 58 -7.40 2.19 -8.10
N ARG A 59 -6.85 0.97 -8.21
CA ARG A 59 -7.16 0.04 -9.31
C ARG A 59 -8.45 -0.73 -9.11
N TYR A 60 -8.82 -1.03 -7.88
CA TYR A 60 -9.93 -1.93 -7.56
C TYR A 60 -11.10 -1.25 -6.83
N ASN A 61 -10.96 0.01 -6.43
CA ASN A 61 -11.99 0.79 -5.76
C ASN A 61 -12.16 2.21 -6.34
N ASP A 62 -11.48 2.52 -7.46
CA ASP A 62 -11.47 3.86 -8.09
C ASP A 62 -11.19 4.98 -7.08
N GLU A 63 -10.40 4.68 -6.04
CA GLU A 63 -10.14 5.59 -4.95
C GLU A 63 -8.94 6.47 -5.26
N SER A 64 -9.11 7.79 -5.11
CA SER A 64 -8.03 8.74 -5.32
C SER A 64 -7.00 8.72 -4.18
N VAL A 65 -5.79 9.21 -4.45
CA VAL A 65 -4.75 9.41 -3.43
C VAL A 65 -5.26 10.27 -2.28
N GLN A 66 -5.98 11.35 -2.59
CA GLN A 66 -6.53 12.27 -1.59
C GLN A 66 -7.54 11.57 -0.69
N THR A 67 -8.41 10.75 -1.27
CA THR A 67 -9.41 9.99 -0.51
C THR A 67 -8.73 9.01 0.44
N THR A 68 -7.76 8.24 -0.06
CA THR A 68 -6.99 7.30 0.78
C THR A 68 -6.29 8.02 1.93
N VAL A 69 -5.61 9.13 1.64
CA VAL A 69 -4.90 9.89 2.69
C VAL A 69 -5.88 10.54 3.67
N ALA A 70 -7.05 11.00 3.21
CA ALA A 70 -8.09 11.52 4.09
C ALA A 70 -8.65 10.43 5.03
N ASN A 71 -8.83 9.22 4.53
CA ASN A 71 -9.35 8.09 5.33
C ASN A 71 -8.32 7.54 6.31
N LEU A 72 -7.09 7.29 5.85
CA LEU A 72 -6.06 6.61 6.64
C LEU A 72 -5.17 7.57 7.44
N GLY A 73 -4.79 8.71 6.86
CA GLY A 73 -4.00 9.74 7.51
C GLY A 73 -2.78 9.18 8.24
N GLY A 74 -2.62 9.54 9.51
CA GLY A 74 -1.52 9.07 10.37
C GLY A 74 -1.50 7.57 10.69
N ARG A 75 -2.51 6.78 10.22
CA ARG A 75 -2.51 5.32 10.33
C ARG A 75 -1.60 4.65 9.30
N ILE A 76 -1.17 5.35 8.25
CA ILE A 76 -0.23 4.82 7.24
C ILE A 76 1.14 4.67 7.89
N ARG A 77 1.59 3.43 8.05
CA ARG A 77 2.88 3.08 8.65
C ARG A 77 3.88 2.52 7.65
N TYR A 78 3.40 1.97 6.55
CA TYR A 78 4.22 1.42 5.49
C TYR A 78 3.56 1.61 4.14
N VAL A 79 4.35 1.71 3.07
CA VAL A 79 3.85 1.97 1.73
C VAL A 79 4.44 0.99 0.74
N HIS A 80 3.57 0.32 -0.01
CA HIS A 80 3.92 -0.41 -1.21
C HIS A 80 3.63 0.42 -2.46
N LEU A 81 4.59 0.43 -3.36
CA LEU A 81 4.48 1.04 -4.67
C LEU A 81 4.60 -0.02 -5.75
N LYS A 82 3.63 -0.04 -6.64
CA LYS A 82 3.69 -0.80 -7.90
C LYS A 82 2.89 -0.06 -8.96
N ASP A 83 3.21 -0.31 -10.22
CA ASP A 83 2.61 0.39 -11.33
C ASP A 83 1.98 -0.59 -12.32
N SER A 84 0.94 -0.15 -13.01
CA SER A 84 0.22 -0.96 -13.98
C SER A 84 -0.57 -0.07 -14.94
N VAL A 85 -1.08 -0.69 -16.00
CA VAL A 85 -2.15 -0.15 -16.87
C VAL A 85 -3.28 -1.15 -16.95
N VAL A 86 -4.43 -0.75 -17.48
CA VAL A 86 -5.50 -1.68 -17.86
C VAL A 86 -5.47 -1.91 -19.36
N GLU A 87 -5.17 -3.13 -19.78
CA GLU A 87 -5.16 -3.55 -21.18
C GLU A 87 -6.23 -4.62 -21.40
N LYS A 88 -7.16 -4.36 -22.32
CA LYS A 88 -8.26 -5.31 -22.65
C LYS A 88 -9.02 -5.79 -21.40
N GLY A 89 -9.26 -4.87 -20.44
CA GLY A 89 -9.97 -5.17 -19.20
C GLY A 89 -9.18 -5.96 -18.15
N LYS A 90 -7.86 -6.12 -18.34
CA LYS A 90 -6.98 -6.82 -17.40
C LYS A 90 -5.86 -5.90 -16.92
N VAL A 91 -5.47 -6.07 -15.66
CA VAL A 91 -4.32 -5.36 -15.10
C VAL A 91 -3.04 -5.92 -15.71
N ALA A 92 -2.24 -5.03 -16.32
CA ALA A 92 -0.93 -5.34 -16.85
C ALA A 92 0.12 -4.52 -16.09
N TYR A 93 0.91 -5.18 -15.27
CA TYR A 93 1.95 -4.52 -14.45
C TYR A 93 3.03 -3.91 -15.33
N ARG A 94 3.58 -2.80 -14.84
CA ARG A 94 4.64 -2.03 -15.52
C ARG A 94 5.73 -1.66 -14.53
N MET A 95 6.94 -1.50 -15.02
CA MET A 95 7.99 -0.85 -14.22
C MET A 95 7.55 0.55 -13.82
N MET A 96 8.04 1.02 -12.69
CA MET A 96 7.62 2.27 -12.07
C MET A 96 7.71 3.46 -13.04
N GLY A 97 6.59 4.18 -13.20
CA GLY A 97 6.47 5.34 -14.09
C GLY A 97 6.11 5.01 -15.54
N TYR A 98 5.87 3.73 -15.86
CA TYR A 98 5.35 3.30 -17.18
C TYR A 98 3.88 2.87 -17.14
N GLY A 99 3.23 2.98 -15.99
CA GLY A 99 1.81 2.77 -15.81
C GLY A 99 1.03 4.07 -15.67
N ASP A 100 -0.20 3.95 -15.19
CA ASP A 100 -1.12 5.05 -14.94
C ASP A 100 -1.56 5.15 -13.47
N VAL A 101 -0.96 4.33 -12.59
CA VAL A 101 -1.19 4.45 -11.14
C VAL A 101 -0.59 5.78 -10.66
N PRO A 102 -1.28 6.58 -9.84
CA PRO A 102 -0.83 7.91 -9.41
C PRO A 102 0.29 7.85 -8.36
N VAL A 103 1.35 7.06 -8.64
CA VAL A 103 2.47 6.81 -7.71
C VAL A 103 3.20 8.10 -7.36
N LYS A 104 3.44 8.96 -8.37
CA LYS A 104 4.10 10.25 -8.13
C LYS A 104 3.30 11.10 -7.14
N GLU A 105 2.01 11.23 -7.38
CA GLU A 105 1.10 12.00 -6.53
C GLU A 105 1.06 11.43 -5.10
N ALA A 106 1.00 10.10 -4.96
CA ALA A 106 1.02 9.44 -3.65
C ALA A 106 2.31 9.77 -2.87
N ILE A 107 3.48 9.70 -3.51
CA ILE A 107 4.76 10.05 -2.90
C ILE A 107 4.78 11.53 -2.47
N GLU A 108 4.38 12.44 -3.37
CA GLU A 108 4.36 13.89 -3.11
C GLU A 108 3.39 14.22 -1.96
N THR A 109 2.20 13.61 -1.93
CA THR A 109 1.20 13.81 -0.87
C THR A 109 1.71 13.28 0.48
N LEU A 110 2.32 12.10 0.50
CA LEU A 110 2.90 11.54 1.72
C LEU A 110 4.05 12.42 2.26
N ARG A 111 4.91 12.92 1.39
CA ARG A 111 6.00 13.82 1.78
C ARG A 111 5.47 15.14 2.32
N TYR A 112 4.44 15.71 1.70
CA TYR A 112 3.79 16.92 2.19
C TYR A 112 3.18 16.75 3.59
N ASN A 113 2.75 15.53 3.92
CA ASN A 113 2.22 15.15 5.23
C ASN A 113 3.28 14.54 6.18
N ASP A 114 4.57 14.81 5.92
CA ASP A 114 5.69 14.38 6.77
C ASP A 114 5.71 12.87 7.07
N TYR A 115 5.31 12.03 6.10
CA TYR A 115 5.36 10.58 6.25
C TYR A 115 6.80 10.11 6.49
N PRO A 116 7.10 9.47 7.65
CA PRO A 116 8.48 9.15 8.04
C PRO A 116 8.93 7.76 7.56
N GLY A 117 8.04 7.01 6.90
CA GLY A 117 8.28 5.61 6.58
C GLY A 117 8.98 5.39 5.24
N TYR A 118 8.98 4.14 4.83
CA TYR A 118 9.63 3.69 3.60
C TYR A 118 8.66 3.60 2.43
N TYR A 119 9.18 3.84 1.24
CA TYR A 119 8.52 3.57 -0.03
C TYR A 119 9.10 2.28 -0.61
N THR A 120 8.36 1.21 -0.57
CA THR A 120 8.84 -0.12 -0.96
C THR A 120 8.23 -0.55 -2.28
N LEU A 121 9.10 -0.93 -3.22
CA LEU A 121 8.62 -1.55 -4.45
C LEU A 121 8.04 -2.93 -4.14
N GLU A 122 6.80 -3.17 -4.52
CA GLU A 122 6.23 -4.50 -4.60
C GLU A 122 6.24 -4.97 -6.05
N TRP A 123 7.07 -6.00 -6.36
CA TRP A 123 7.17 -6.55 -7.69
C TRP A 123 6.62 -7.97 -7.74
N VAL A 124 5.57 -8.15 -8.52
CA VAL A 124 4.72 -9.36 -8.49
C VAL A 124 5.18 -10.47 -9.44
N LYS A 125 6.46 -10.51 -9.82
CA LYS A 125 7.03 -11.54 -10.71
C LYS A 125 6.78 -12.99 -10.22
N ARG A 126 6.66 -13.18 -8.92
CA ARG A 126 6.30 -14.50 -8.36
C ARG A 126 4.98 -15.04 -8.94
N TRP A 127 4.05 -14.14 -9.21
CA TRP A 127 2.71 -14.47 -9.70
C TRP A 127 2.58 -14.31 -11.21
N ASN A 128 3.39 -13.44 -11.81
CA ASN A 128 3.43 -13.19 -13.25
C ASN A 128 4.88 -13.32 -13.76
N LYS A 129 5.22 -14.51 -14.26
CA LYS A 129 6.59 -14.88 -14.66
C LYS A 129 7.11 -14.13 -15.88
N GLU A 130 6.23 -13.52 -16.68
CA GLU A 130 6.59 -12.75 -17.88
C GLU A 130 7.13 -11.34 -17.55
N LEU A 131 7.02 -10.91 -16.28
CA LEU A 131 7.55 -9.63 -15.85
C LEU A 131 9.09 -9.64 -15.82
N GLU A 132 9.68 -8.44 -15.88
CA GLU A 132 11.13 -8.23 -15.85
C GLU A 132 11.77 -8.78 -14.58
N ASP A 133 13.04 -9.16 -14.69
CA ASP A 133 13.78 -9.70 -13.57
C ASP A 133 14.16 -8.64 -12.54
N ALA A 134 14.29 -9.08 -11.28
CA ALA A 134 14.59 -8.23 -10.15
C ALA A 134 15.82 -7.33 -10.35
N GLY A 135 16.87 -7.85 -11.01
CA GLY A 135 18.08 -7.09 -11.32
C GLY A 135 17.82 -5.84 -12.19
N ILE A 136 16.86 -5.91 -13.10
CA ILE A 136 16.44 -4.78 -13.93
C ILE A 136 15.52 -3.84 -13.11
N VAL A 137 14.52 -4.42 -12.49
CA VAL A 137 13.44 -3.66 -11.84
C VAL A 137 13.93 -2.88 -10.64
N PHE A 138 14.80 -3.45 -9.81
CA PHE A 138 15.33 -2.76 -8.62
C PHE A 138 16.23 -1.58 -9.00
N ALA A 139 17.08 -1.75 -10.01
CA ALA A 139 17.91 -0.66 -10.52
C ALA A 139 17.05 0.47 -11.10
N HIS A 140 16.00 0.12 -11.86
CA HIS A 140 15.03 1.08 -12.39
C HIS A 140 14.27 1.81 -11.28
N TYR A 141 13.75 1.08 -10.29
CA TYR A 141 13.05 1.67 -9.15
C TYR A 141 13.94 2.63 -8.36
N ALA A 142 15.16 2.24 -8.05
CA ALA A 142 16.13 3.10 -7.37
C ALA A 142 16.42 4.39 -8.16
N TYR A 143 16.50 4.30 -9.49
CA TYR A 143 16.63 5.47 -10.36
C TYR A 143 15.37 6.35 -10.36
N TYR A 144 14.19 5.74 -10.46
CA TYR A 144 12.90 6.46 -10.39
C TYR A 144 12.78 7.27 -9.10
N MET A 145 13.13 6.70 -7.96
CA MET A 145 13.03 7.33 -6.65
C MET A 145 14.00 8.50 -6.44
N LYS A 146 15.06 8.64 -7.26
CA LYS A 146 15.96 9.82 -7.20
C LYS A 146 15.24 11.14 -7.48
N ARG A 147 14.10 11.12 -8.17
CA ARG A 147 13.29 12.31 -8.48
C ARG A 147 12.66 12.96 -7.24
N PHE A 148 12.60 12.21 -6.13
CA PHE A 148 11.94 12.61 -4.89
C PHE A 148 12.93 12.85 -3.73
N ARG A 149 14.21 13.00 -4.04
CA ARG A 149 15.26 13.31 -3.05
C ARG A 149 15.38 14.81 -2.79
#